data_2e3f0b16486f7b2d758a77ac509a213d
#
_entry.id   2e3f0b16486f7b2d758a77ac509a213d
#
_cell.length_a   1.000
_cell.length_b   1.000
_cell.length_c   1.000
_cell.angle_alpha   90.00
_cell.angle_beta   90.00
_cell.angle_gamma   90.00
#
_symmetry.space_group_name_H-M   'P 1'
#
loop_
_entity.id
_entity.type
_entity.pdbx_description
1 polymer ?
#
loop_
_entity_poly.entity_id
_entity_poly.type
_entity_poly.pdbx_seq_one_letter_code
_entity_poly.pdbx_strand_id
1 'polypeptide(L)'
;MELEPGSGEERNRWQQTSLLSLVAPAQLCDGTAEKAVEATDGAATPSTPSHQPPPPARLLILDTETTGLDPLKHRCIEVGAVLFDVPQRAVLSQISFLLPCQTNEAETVNGIAAAVTRLSQPWPEALAYFQTLVAASDLILAHNAGFDRQWFGHGPLPAIEKPWLCSMEDLRWPPDRNLRANPSVRDLALAYGVPVWAAHRALTDCIYLAQVLERCDDLEGLLCAGLEPRQLYRARLPYEERHRARQAGFRWNDPVPKAWSRRLSAREAAAIGFPVSLEQLSA
;
A
#
# COMPACT_ATOMS: atom_id res chain seq x y z
N MET A 1 -51.36 -13.20 48.70
CA MET A 1 -50.86 -14.40 47.99
C MET A 1 -49.51 -13.98 47.42
N GLU A 2 -48.52 -14.17 48.28
CA GLU A 2 -47.10 -13.81 48.05
C GLU A 2 -46.48 -14.88 47.13
N LEU A 3 -45.74 -14.41 46.17
CA LEU A 3 -44.81 -15.28 45.41
C LEU A 3 -43.39 -14.70 45.54
N GLU A 4 -42.56 -15.48 46.14
CA GLU A 4 -41.14 -15.32 46.41
C GLU A 4 -40.30 -15.17 45.13
N PRO A 5 -39.16 -14.44 45.16
CA PRO A 5 -38.23 -14.32 44.03
C PRO A 5 -37.25 -15.49 44.01
N GLY A 6 -37.24 -16.21 42.90
CA GLY A 6 -36.24 -17.26 42.62
C GLY A 6 -34.87 -16.65 42.27
N SER A 7 -33.88 -17.02 43.06
CA SER A 7 -32.46 -16.81 42.84
C SER A 7 -31.91 -17.67 41.72
N GLY A 8 -31.25 -17.11 40.75
CA GLY A 8 -30.54 -17.82 39.69
C GLY A 8 -29.35 -17.01 39.20
N GLU A 9 -28.25 -17.03 39.97
CA GLU A 9 -26.94 -16.63 39.51
C GLU A 9 -26.36 -17.68 38.53
N GLU A 10 -26.51 -17.48 37.23
CA GLU A 10 -25.67 -18.15 36.25
C GLU A 10 -24.46 -17.25 35.93
N ARG A 11 -23.36 -17.54 36.61
CA ARG A 11 -22.03 -16.98 36.29
C ARG A 11 -21.53 -17.66 35.01
N ASN A 12 -21.54 -16.91 33.93
CA ASN A 12 -20.86 -17.23 32.69
C ASN A 12 -19.34 -17.22 32.92
N ARG A 13 -18.79 -18.41 33.11
CA ARG A 13 -17.37 -18.71 33.29
C ARG A 13 -16.73 -18.83 31.90
N TRP A 14 -16.20 -17.75 31.34
CA TRP A 14 -15.31 -17.83 30.21
C TRP A 14 -13.99 -18.44 30.67
N GLN A 15 -13.77 -19.71 30.35
CA GLN A 15 -12.49 -20.35 30.54
C GLN A 15 -11.53 -19.80 29.47
N GLN A 16 -10.58 -18.98 29.88
CA GLN A 16 -9.38 -18.68 29.11
C GLN A 16 -8.55 -19.95 28.99
N THR A 17 -8.61 -20.60 27.85
CA THR A 17 -7.69 -21.67 27.49
C THR A 17 -6.36 -21.04 27.09
N SER A 18 -5.38 -21.12 27.99
CA SER A 18 -4.00 -20.68 27.76
C SER A 18 -3.35 -21.57 26.69
N LEU A 19 -3.10 -21.03 25.50
CA LEU A 19 -2.30 -21.63 24.42
C LEU A 19 -0.79 -21.38 24.62
N LEU A 20 -0.29 -21.62 25.84
CA LEU A 20 1.14 -21.59 26.15
C LEU A 20 1.62 -22.99 26.53
N SER A 21 1.75 -23.87 25.56
CA SER A 21 2.54 -25.10 25.74
C SER A 21 2.69 -25.79 24.38
N LEU A 22 3.64 -25.37 23.59
CA LEU A 22 4.28 -26.19 22.53
C LEU A 22 5.42 -25.36 21.88
N VAL A 23 6.47 -25.07 22.65
CA VAL A 23 7.76 -24.74 22.05
C VAL A 23 8.77 -25.67 22.73
N ALA A 24 9.14 -26.71 22.01
CA ALA A 24 10.32 -27.51 22.37
C ALA A 24 11.60 -26.75 21.97
N PRO A 25 12.68 -26.78 22.78
CA PRO A 25 13.92 -26.08 22.44
C PRO A 25 14.64 -26.80 21.30
N ALA A 26 15.00 -26.05 20.26
CA ALA A 26 15.86 -26.55 19.19
C ALA A 26 17.28 -26.76 19.74
N GLN A 27 17.81 -27.96 19.57
CA GLN A 27 19.19 -28.33 19.87
C GLN A 27 20.15 -27.64 18.88
N LEU A 28 21.15 -26.97 19.44
CA LEU A 28 22.35 -26.54 18.73
C LEU A 28 23.13 -27.77 18.28
N CYS A 29 23.37 -27.91 16.98
CA CYS A 29 24.36 -28.83 16.45
C CYS A 29 25.62 -28.02 16.10
N ASP A 30 26.65 -28.13 16.90
CA ASP A 30 28.03 -27.85 16.54
C ASP A 30 28.53 -28.92 15.56
N GLY A 31 29.19 -28.52 14.49
CA GLY A 31 29.79 -29.43 13.54
C GLY A 31 30.68 -28.74 12.54
N THR A 32 31.92 -28.50 12.91
CA THR A 32 33.04 -28.12 12.07
C THR A 32 33.35 -29.21 11.00
N ALA A 33 33.49 -28.82 9.74
CA ALA A 33 34.41 -29.48 8.79
C ALA A 33 34.70 -28.56 7.59
N GLU A 34 35.89 -27.99 7.59
CA GLU A 34 36.54 -27.44 6.40
C GLU A 34 36.77 -28.55 5.36
N LYS A 35 36.47 -28.27 4.11
CA LYS A 35 37.13 -28.90 2.95
C LYS A 35 37.31 -27.87 1.84
N ALA A 36 38.56 -27.53 1.62
CA ALA A 36 39.05 -26.80 0.47
C ALA A 36 38.75 -27.58 -0.82
N VAL A 37 38.25 -26.91 -1.84
CA VAL A 37 38.24 -27.37 -3.21
C VAL A 37 38.79 -26.24 -4.09
N GLU A 38 39.77 -26.65 -4.90
CA GLU A 38 40.62 -25.85 -5.77
C GLU A 38 39.86 -25.03 -6.81
N ALA A 39 40.40 -23.86 -7.10
CA ALA A 39 39.97 -22.93 -8.13
C ALA A 39 40.29 -23.50 -9.53
N THR A 40 39.27 -23.50 -10.40
CA THR A 40 39.49 -23.53 -11.85
C THR A 40 39.15 -22.16 -12.42
N ASP A 41 40.18 -21.58 -13.04
CA ASP A 41 40.15 -20.32 -13.77
C ASP A 41 39.17 -20.39 -14.94
N GLY A 42 38.10 -19.64 -14.88
CA GLY A 42 37.18 -19.37 -15.98
C GLY A 42 36.96 -17.86 -16.04
N ALA A 43 37.52 -17.21 -17.05
CA ALA A 43 37.42 -15.79 -17.29
C ALA A 43 35.95 -15.35 -17.39
N ALA A 44 35.38 -14.84 -16.28
CA ALA A 44 34.11 -14.15 -16.26
C ALA A 44 34.36 -12.67 -16.61
N THR A 45 33.75 -12.21 -17.70
CA THR A 45 33.60 -10.80 -18.02
C THR A 45 33.01 -10.08 -16.80
N PRO A 46 33.56 -8.93 -16.35
CA PRO A 46 33.01 -8.20 -15.24
C PRO A 46 31.66 -7.58 -15.66
N SER A 47 30.57 -8.21 -15.29
CA SER A 47 29.26 -7.56 -15.26
C SER A 47 29.33 -6.50 -14.14
N THR A 48 29.27 -5.23 -14.50
CA THR A 48 29.14 -4.11 -13.59
C THR A 48 27.94 -4.41 -12.69
N PRO A 49 28.09 -4.47 -11.35
CA PRO A 49 26.96 -4.68 -10.47
C PRO A 49 26.03 -3.47 -10.63
N SER A 50 24.84 -3.69 -11.11
CA SER A 50 23.77 -2.71 -11.07
C SER A 50 23.47 -2.46 -9.60
N HIS A 51 23.90 -1.32 -9.08
CA HIS A 51 23.59 -0.85 -7.72
C HIS A 51 22.09 -0.53 -7.65
N GLN A 52 21.25 -1.56 -7.58
CA GLN A 52 19.87 -1.36 -7.14
C GLN A 52 19.92 -1.11 -5.64
N PRO A 53 19.24 -0.07 -5.14
CA PRO A 53 19.13 0.14 -3.72
C PRO A 53 18.46 -1.09 -3.07
N PRO A 54 18.84 -1.44 -1.83
CA PRO A 54 18.19 -2.54 -1.13
C PRO A 54 16.68 -2.27 -1.01
N PRO A 55 15.85 -3.32 -0.95
CA PRO A 55 14.42 -3.14 -0.73
C PRO A 55 14.17 -2.44 0.61
N PRO A 56 13.10 -1.65 0.73
CA PRO A 56 12.73 -1.03 2.01
C PRO A 56 12.42 -2.13 3.03
N ALA A 57 12.90 -1.97 4.27
CA ALA A 57 12.63 -2.92 5.34
C ALA A 57 11.23 -2.71 5.95
N ARG A 58 10.77 -1.45 6.01
CA ARG A 58 9.48 -1.09 6.59
C ARG A 58 8.68 -0.17 5.70
N LEU A 59 7.44 -0.54 5.47
CA LEU A 59 6.46 0.27 4.75
C LEU A 59 5.45 0.85 5.75
N LEU A 60 5.04 2.10 5.55
CA LEU A 60 3.78 2.57 6.09
C LEU A 60 2.75 2.52 4.96
N ILE A 61 1.86 1.53 5.00
CA ILE A 61 0.72 1.45 4.12
C ILE A 61 -0.29 2.48 4.61
N LEU A 62 -0.72 3.39 3.73
CA LEU A 62 -1.51 4.55 4.10
C LEU A 62 -2.66 4.73 3.11
N ASP A 63 -3.81 5.13 3.64
CA ASP A 63 -5.00 5.50 2.87
C ASP A 63 -5.75 6.61 3.58
N THR A 64 -6.50 7.43 2.83
CA THR A 64 -7.25 8.57 3.36
C THR A 64 -8.68 8.60 2.82
N GLU A 65 -9.65 8.87 3.70
CA GLU A 65 -10.99 9.27 3.29
C GLU A 65 -11.15 10.79 3.37
N THR A 66 -11.90 11.33 2.43
CA THR A 66 -11.97 12.78 2.25
C THR A 66 -13.40 13.24 1.99
N THR A 67 -13.66 14.54 2.15
CA THR A 67 -14.96 15.12 1.81
C THR A 67 -15.16 15.38 0.31
N GLY A 68 -14.14 15.09 -0.51
CA GLY A 68 -14.15 15.27 -1.96
C GLY A 68 -12.74 15.20 -2.56
N LEU A 69 -12.54 15.61 -3.79
CA LEU A 69 -11.32 15.33 -4.56
C LEU A 69 -10.27 16.45 -4.56
N ASP A 70 -10.68 17.70 -4.32
CA ASP A 70 -9.84 18.89 -4.44
C ASP A 70 -9.39 19.38 -3.05
N PRO A 71 -8.09 19.31 -2.69
CA PRO A 71 -7.60 19.69 -1.36
C PRO A 71 -7.74 21.19 -1.06
N LEU A 72 -8.00 22.02 -2.06
CA LEU A 72 -8.30 23.45 -1.86
C LEU A 72 -9.73 23.68 -1.36
N LYS A 73 -10.66 22.75 -1.64
CA LYS A 73 -12.08 22.86 -1.31
C LYS A 73 -12.52 21.85 -0.26
N HIS A 74 -11.86 20.70 -0.21
CA HIS A 74 -12.23 19.56 0.61
C HIS A 74 -11.19 19.29 1.68
N ARG A 75 -11.44 18.28 2.53
CA ARG A 75 -10.60 17.95 3.67
C ARG A 75 -10.45 16.44 3.79
N CYS A 76 -9.30 15.99 4.29
CA CYS A 76 -9.15 14.64 4.82
C CYS A 76 -9.95 14.52 6.11
N ILE A 77 -10.74 13.44 6.25
CA ILE A 77 -11.61 13.16 7.39
C ILE A 77 -11.32 11.82 8.06
N GLU A 78 -10.61 10.92 7.42
CA GLU A 78 -10.07 9.70 8.04
C GLU A 78 -8.66 9.46 7.52
N VAL A 79 -7.78 9.04 8.41
CA VAL A 79 -6.46 8.51 8.07
C VAL A 79 -6.39 7.09 8.58
N GLY A 80 -6.08 6.15 7.71
CA GLY A 80 -5.74 4.77 8.05
C GLY A 80 -4.29 4.48 7.75
N ALA A 81 -3.59 3.77 8.63
CA ALA A 81 -2.22 3.38 8.38
C ALA A 81 -1.87 2.03 9.02
N VAL A 82 -1.00 1.27 8.34
CA VAL A 82 -0.45 0.00 8.78
C VAL A 82 1.06 0.02 8.61
N LEU A 83 1.81 -0.12 9.70
CA LEU A 83 3.26 -0.32 9.66
C LEU A 83 3.54 -1.80 9.38
N PHE A 84 4.21 -2.07 8.26
CA PHE A 84 4.46 -3.41 7.74
C PHE A 84 5.95 -3.68 7.63
N ASP A 85 6.39 -4.82 8.16
CA ASP A 85 7.76 -5.33 8.03
C ASP A 85 7.87 -6.20 6.78
N VAL A 86 8.71 -5.78 5.83
CA VAL A 86 8.84 -6.46 4.54
C VAL A 86 9.52 -7.83 4.65
N PRO A 87 10.67 -7.97 5.36
CA PRO A 87 11.32 -9.27 5.50
C PRO A 87 10.47 -10.33 6.20
N GLN A 88 9.72 -9.93 7.21
CA GLN A 88 8.89 -10.87 8.00
C GLN A 88 7.47 -11.03 7.46
N ARG A 89 7.08 -10.27 6.43
CA ARG A 89 5.69 -10.25 5.91
C ARG A 89 4.67 -10.01 7.02
N ALA A 90 4.94 -9.07 7.93
CA ALA A 90 4.16 -8.93 9.15
C ALA A 90 3.72 -7.50 9.42
N VAL A 91 2.48 -7.37 9.91
CA VAL A 91 1.97 -6.11 10.45
C VAL A 91 2.57 -5.88 11.84
N LEU A 92 3.29 -4.76 12.02
CA LEU A 92 3.86 -4.37 13.31
C LEU A 92 2.91 -3.50 14.13
N SER A 93 2.15 -2.64 13.47
CA SER A 93 1.21 -1.72 14.10
C SER A 93 0.19 -1.20 13.10
N GLN A 94 -0.93 -0.71 13.61
CA GLN A 94 -1.97 -0.09 12.78
C GLN A 94 -2.71 0.99 13.55
N ILE A 95 -3.28 1.95 12.82
CA ILE A 95 -4.08 3.02 13.39
C ILE A 95 -5.13 3.51 12.40
N SER A 96 -6.29 3.95 12.94
CA SER A 96 -7.26 4.78 12.22
C SER A 96 -7.78 5.85 13.12
N PHE A 97 -8.00 7.04 12.59
CA PHE A 97 -8.63 8.14 13.31
C PHE A 97 -9.38 9.06 12.36
N LEU A 98 -10.46 9.65 12.88
CA LEU A 98 -11.26 10.63 12.19
C LEU A 98 -10.78 12.05 12.51
N LEU A 99 -10.85 12.93 11.52
CA LEU A 99 -10.59 14.35 11.66
C LEU A 99 -11.91 15.12 11.58
N PRO A 100 -12.17 16.10 12.46
CA PRO A 100 -13.44 16.81 12.50
C PRO A 100 -13.72 17.58 11.21
N CYS A 101 -14.93 17.44 10.66
CA CYS A 101 -15.42 18.23 9.53
C CYS A 101 -16.85 18.71 9.75
N GLN A 102 -17.27 19.79 9.07
CA GLN A 102 -18.62 20.33 9.14
C GLN A 102 -19.58 19.62 8.19
N THR A 103 -19.10 19.32 6.99
CA THR A 103 -19.85 18.66 5.91
C THR A 103 -19.01 17.59 5.27
N ASN A 104 -19.64 16.54 4.76
CA ASN A 104 -19.00 15.52 3.94
C ASN A 104 -19.80 15.28 2.66
N GLU A 105 -19.34 15.81 1.53
CA GLU A 105 -20.01 15.63 0.24
C GLU A 105 -19.79 14.22 -0.34
N ALA A 106 -18.76 13.50 0.16
CA ALA A 106 -18.45 12.13 -0.23
C ALA A 106 -19.04 11.08 0.73
N GLU A 107 -20.01 11.43 1.60
CA GLU A 107 -20.62 10.50 2.57
C GLU A 107 -21.22 9.26 1.90
N THR A 108 -21.79 9.40 0.70
CA THR A 108 -22.33 8.26 -0.07
C THR A 108 -21.24 7.29 -0.56
N VAL A 109 -19.98 7.71 -0.58
CA VAL A 109 -18.83 6.91 -1.00
C VAL A 109 -18.17 6.24 0.20
N ASN A 110 -17.77 7.04 1.22
CA ASN A 110 -17.01 6.57 2.38
C ASN A 110 -17.88 6.19 3.61
N GLY A 111 -19.17 6.49 3.57
CA GLY A 111 -20.10 6.15 4.65
C GLY A 111 -19.86 6.90 5.97
N ILE A 112 -19.06 7.99 5.98
CA ILE A 112 -18.70 8.73 7.18
C ILE A 112 -19.58 9.97 7.30
N ALA A 113 -20.59 9.92 8.16
CA ALA A 113 -21.40 11.11 8.45
C ALA A 113 -20.55 12.20 9.12
N ALA A 114 -20.67 13.45 8.64
CA ALA A 114 -19.92 14.58 9.21
C ALA A 114 -20.17 14.74 10.73
N ALA A 115 -21.38 14.42 11.21
CA ALA A 115 -21.72 14.46 12.64
C ALA A 115 -20.84 13.52 13.48
N VAL A 116 -20.50 12.33 12.95
CA VAL A 116 -19.65 11.33 13.64
C VAL A 116 -18.23 11.85 13.82
N THR A 117 -17.69 12.57 12.84
CA THR A 117 -16.33 13.13 12.93
C THR A 117 -16.18 14.18 14.04
N ARG A 118 -17.28 14.80 14.48
CA ARG A 118 -17.29 15.82 15.53
C ARG A 118 -17.53 15.26 16.94
N LEU A 119 -17.76 13.97 17.10
CA LEU A 119 -17.82 13.34 18.40
C LEU A 119 -16.48 13.47 19.12
N SER A 120 -16.53 13.58 20.45
CA SER A 120 -15.29 13.64 21.25
C SER A 120 -14.47 12.36 21.04
N GLN A 121 -13.24 12.51 20.59
CA GLN A 121 -12.33 11.41 20.29
C GLN A 121 -10.87 11.87 20.41
N PRO A 122 -9.93 10.99 20.75
CA PRO A 122 -8.51 11.34 20.96
C PRO A 122 -7.72 11.41 19.64
N TRP A 123 -8.25 12.15 18.63
CA TRP A 123 -7.57 12.24 17.33
C TRP A 123 -6.21 12.96 17.39
N PRO A 124 -5.93 13.94 18.29
CA PRO A 124 -4.60 14.54 18.38
C PRO A 124 -3.55 13.53 18.84
N GLU A 125 -3.88 12.68 19.82
CA GLU A 125 -3.02 11.61 20.31
C GLU A 125 -2.82 10.54 19.24
N ALA A 126 -3.86 10.21 18.50
CA ALA A 126 -3.79 9.29 17.37
C ALA A 126 -2.90 9.85 16.24
N LEU A 127 -3.01 11.15 15.93
CA LEU A 127 -2.13 11.83 14.98
C LEU A 127 -0.67 11.81 15.45
N ALA A 128 -0.40 12.05 16.73
CA ALA A 128 0.95 11.97 17.29
C ALA A 128 1.51 10.54 17.15
N TYR A 129 0.71 9.51 17.41
CA TYR A 129 1.11 8.13 17.19
C TYR A 129 1.33 7.82 15.71
N PHE A 130 0.46 8.27 14.81
CA PHE A 130 0.66 8.16 13.37
C PHE A 130 2.02 8.72 12.93
N GLN A 131 2.42 9.89 13.46
CA GLN A 131 3.73 10.48 13.17
C GLN A 131 4.90 9.57 13.61
N THR A 132 4.75 8.82 14.72
CA THR A 132 5.76 7.84 15.12
C THR A 132 5.85 6.67 14.15
N LEU A 133 4.73 6.24 13.56
CA LEU A 133 4.71 5.20 12.52
C LEU A 133 5.36 5.71 11.22
N VAL A 134 5.09 6.96 10.82
CA VAL A 134 5.78 7.61 9.68
C VAL A 134 7.28 7.63 9.92
N ALA A 135 7.73 8.03 11.12
CA ALA A 135 9.15 8.08 11.46
C ALA A 135 9.81 6.69 11.40
N ALA A 136 9.10 5.64 11.83
CA ALA A 136 9.57 4.25 11.88
C ALA A 136 9.62 3.56 10.50
N SER A 137 8.99 4.14 9.46
CA SER A 137 8.97 3.58 8.11
C SER A 137 10.09 4.13 7.24
N ASP A 138 10.48 3.37 6.22
CA ASP A 138 11.43 3.79 5.18
C ASP A 138 10.70 4.46 4.01
N LEU A 139 9.45 4.03 3.76
CA LEU A 139 8.67 4.34 2.57
C LEU A 139 7.18 4.39 2.91
N ILE A 140 6.46 5.32 2.29
CA ILE A 140 4.99 5.34 2.32
C ILE A 140 4.47 4.60 1.09
N LEU A 141 3.60 3.61 1.30
CA LEU A 141 2.90 2.88 0.24
C LEU A 141 1.42 3.23 0.29
N ALA A 142 0.89 3.80 -0.78
CA ALA A 142 -0.55 4.07 -0.89
C ALA A 142 -1.11 3.54 -2.22
N HIS A 143 -2.42 3.31 -2.26
CA HIS A 143 -3.09 2.91 -3.49
C HIS A 143 -3.67 4.13 -4.19
N ASN A 144 -3.12 4.53 -5.34
CA ASN A 144 -3.31 5.85 -5.95
C ASN A 144 -2.64 6.98 -5.13
N ALA A 145 -1.39 6.76 -4.76
CA ALA A 145 -0.61 7.58 -3.82
C ALA A 145 -0.62 9.10 -4.11
N GLY A 146 -0.81 9.51 -5.36
CA GLY A 146 -0.96 10.93 -5.71
C GLY A 146 -2.17 11.58 -5.06
N PHE A 147 -3.25 10.81 -4.87
CA PHE A 147 -4.45 11.28 -4.19
C PHE A 147 -4.23 11.44 -2.68
N ASP A 148 -3.61 10.46 -2.03
CA ASP A 148 -3.39 10.51 -0.58
C ASP A 148 -2.37 11.58 -0.20
N ARG A 149 -1.26 11.63 -0.94
CA ARG A 149 -0.15 12.54 -0.67
C ARG A 149 -0.56 14.00 -0.62
N GLN A 150 -1.51 14.43 -1.46
CA GLN A 150 -1.93 15.84 -1.55
C GLN A 150 -2.63 16.36 -0.27
N TRP A 151 -3.09 15.48 0.63
CA TRP A 151 -3.76 15.88 1.86
C TRP A 151 -2.79 16.22 3.00
N PHE A 152 -1.55 15.75 2.92
CA PHE A 152 -0.52 16.01 3.92
C PHE A 152 0.18 17.34 3.66
N GLY A 153 0.38 18.12 4.73
CA GLY A 153 0.78 19.53 4.67
C GLY A 153 -0.42 20.49 4.70
N HIS A 154 -1.64 19.98 4.86
CA HIS A 154 -2.87 20.77 4.93
C HIS A 154 -3.65 20.50 6.23
N GLY A 155 -4.28 21.55 6.78
CA GLY A 155 -5.05 21.45 8.03
C GLY A 155 -4.21 20.91 9.18
N PRO A 156 -4.69 19.89 9.93
CA PRO A 156 -3.92 19.30 11.04
C PRO A 156 -2.87 18.28 10.59
N LEU A 157 -2.88 17.85 9.32
CA LEU A 157 -1.97 16.82 8.82
C LEU A 157 -0.61 17.44 8.42
N PRO A 158 0.51 17.07 9.08
CA PRO A 158 1.82 17.55 8.70
C PRO A 158 2.25 16.99 7.34
N ALA A 159 3.16 17.68 6.65
CA ALA A 159 3.80 17.15 5.45
C ALA A 159 4.61 15.88 5.78
N ILE A 160 4.63 14.95 4.84
CA ILE A 160 5.41 13.71 4.97
C ILE A 160 6.57 13.76 3.98
N GLU A 161 7.80 13.87 4.51
CA GLU A 161 9.03 13.98 3.71
C GLU A 161 9.61 12.62 3.28
N LYS A 162 8.93 11.50 3.61
CA LYS A 162 9.33 10.16 3.18
C LYS A 162 9.09 9.96 1.68
N PRO A 163 9.85 9.06 1.01
CA PRO A 163 9.51 8.60 -0.33
C PRO A 163 8.11 7.98 -0.38
N TRP A 164 7.42 8.14 -1.51
CA TRP A 164 6.11 7.56 -1.76
C TRP A 164 6.16 6.58 -2.93
N LEU A 165 5.46 5.48 -2.81
CA LEU A 165 5.28 4.46 -3.83
C LEU A 165 3.77 4.19 -4.03
N CYS A 166 3.35 4.12 -5.28
CA CYS A 166 1.96 3.87 -5.62
C CYS A 166 1.74 2.39 -5.97
N SER A 167 0.96 1.67 -5.17
CA SER A 167 0.67 0.25 -5.43
C SER A 167 -0.16 0.03 -6.70
N MET A 168 -0.89 1.04 -7.18
CA MET A 168 -1.67 0.98 -8.41
C MET A 168 -0.82 1.32 -9.66
N GLU A 169 0.06 2.33 -9.57
CA GLU A 169 0.75 2.87 -10.74
C GLU A 169 2.22 2.42 -10.87
N ASP A 170 2.89 2.19 -9.75
CA ASP A 170 4.32 1.88 -9.74
C ASP A 170 4.60 0.38 -9.62
N LEU A 171 3.74 -0.39 -8.95
CA LEU A 171 3.89 -1.83 -8.84
C LEU A 171 3.37 -2.54 -10.10
N ARG A 172 4.15 -3.50 -10.59
CA ARG A 172 3.78 -4.36 -11.73
C ARG A 172 3.42 -5.74 -11.20
N TRP A 173 2.17 -5.89 -10.82
CA TRP A 173 1.64 -7.14 -10.27
C TRP A 173 1.84 -8.30 -11.24
N PRO A 174 2.13 -9.51 -10.76
CA PRO A 174 2.43 -10.68 -11.59
C PRO A 174 1.32 -10.98 -12.61
N PRO A 175 1.66 -11.34 -13.87
CA PRO A 175 0.69 -11.59 -14.95
C PRO A 175 -0.28 -12.75 -14.67
N ASP A 176 0.16 -13.76 -13.92
CA ASP A 176 -0.65 -14.92 -13.52
C ASP A 176 -1.82 -14.57 -12.62
N ARG A 177 -1.81 -13.37 -12.01
CA ARG A 177 -2.93 -12.84 -11.23
C ARG A 177 -4.07 -12.29 -12.09
N ASN A 178 -3.90 -12.20 -13.42
CA ASN A 178 -4.90 -11.71 -14.38
C ASN A 178 -5.49 -10.33 -14.03
N LEU A 179 -4.67 -9.48 -13.44
CA LEU A 179 -5.05 -8.12 -13.06
C LEU A 179 -4.97 -7.19 -14.27
N ARG A 180 -5.86 -6.21 -14.33
CA ARG A 180 -5.70 -5.07 -15.23
C ARG A 180 -4.47 -4.25 -14.86
N ALA A 181 -3.98 -3.41 -15.76
CA ALA A 181 -2.76 -2.63 -15.56
C ALA A 181 -2.81 -1.66 -14.36
N ASN A 182 -3.99 -1.15 -14.01
CA ASN A 182 -4.25 -0.31 -12.84
C ASN A 182 -5.42 -0.95 -12.04
N PRO A 183 -5.16 -2.00 -11.26
CA PRO A 183 -6.18 -2.70 -10.50
C PRO A 183 -6.67 -1.82 -9.33
N SER A 184 -7.88 -2.03 -8.85
CA SER A 184 -8.33 -1.47 -7.57
C SER A 184 -7.80 -2.29 -6.39
N VAL A 185 -7.85 -1.75 -5.16
CA VAL A 185 -7.53 -2.53 -3.94
C VAL A 185 -8.37 -3.80 -3.86
N ARG A 186 -9.66 -3.71 -4.22
CA ARG A 186 -10.56 -4.86 -4.30
C ARG A 186 -10.10 -5.91 -5.30
N ASP A 187 -9.68 -5.49 -6.50
CA ASP A 187 -9.18 -6.43 -7.52
C ASP A 187 -7.95 -7.16 -7.01
N LEU A 188 -7.02 -6.41 -6.38
CA LEU A 188 -5.82 -6.98 -5.73
C LEU A 188 -6.20 -7.98 -4.65
N ALA A 189 -7.05 -7.58 -3.70
CA ALA A 189 -7.48 -8.43 -2.61
C ALA A 189 -8.04 -9.76 -3.13
N LEU A 190 -8.98 -9.71 -4.08
CA LEU A 190 -9.59 -10.92 -4.65
C LEU A 190 -8.58 -11.80 -5.40
N ALA A 191 -7.65 -11.19 -6.18
CA ALA A 191 -6.63 -11.93 -6.91
C ALA A 191 -5.63 -12.66 -5.99
N TYR A 192 -5.46 -12.17 -4.78
CA TYR A 192 -4.62 -12.78 -3.75
C TYR A 192 -5.40 -13.59 -2.71
N GLY A 193 -6.70 -13.86 -2.95
CA GLY A 193 -7.53 -14.64 -2.04
C GLY A 193 -7.81 -13.96 -0.70
N VAL A 194 -7.79 -12.63 -0.67
CA VAL A 194 -8.16 -11.83 0.52
C VAL A 194 -9.67 -11.55 0.47
N PRO A 195 -10.45 -11.95 1.48
CA PRO A 195 -11.87 -11.65 1.54
C PRO A 195 -12.11 -10.14 1.67
N VAL A 196 -13.05 -9.59 0.89
CA VAL A 196 -13.45 -8.17 0.95
C VAL A 196 -14.81 -8.06 1.63
N TRP A 197 -14.88 -7.35 2.76
CA TRP A 197 -16.11 -7.19 3.55
C TRP A 197 -16.58 -5.74 3.68
N ALA A 198 -15.67 -4.77 3.56
CA ALA A 198 -15.98 -3.35 3.57
C ALA A 198 -15.01 -2.63 2.64
N ALA A 199 -15.50 -1.71 1.85
CA ALA A 199 -14.69 -0.83 1.00
C ALA A 199 -14.86 0.63 1.48
N HIS A 200 -13.91 1.48 1.11
CA HIS A 200 -13.94 2.91 1.40
C HIS A 200 -13.94 3.23 2.90
N ARG A 201 -13.06 2.57 3.64
CA ARG A 201 -12.63 2.92 4.99
C ARG A 201 -11.11 2.78 5.03
N ALA A 202 -10.44 3.88 5.34
CA ALA A 202 -8.99 4.01 5.16
C ALA A 202 -8.19 2.86 5.78
N LEU A 203 -8.44 2.49 7.05
CA LEU A 203 -7.72 1.36 7.66
C LEU A 203 -8.06 0.01 6.99
N THR A 204 -9.31 -0.18 6.56
CA THR A 204 -9.71 -1.45 5.93
C THR A 204 -8.98 -1.66 4.61
N ASP A 205 -8.85 -0.62 3.79
CA ASP A 205 -8.12 -0.68 2.52
C ASP A 205 -6.61 -0.88 2.74
N CYS A 206 -6.04 -0.28 3.79
CA CYS A 206 -4.66 -0.59 4.24
C CYS A 206 -4.50 -2.06 4.66
N ILE A 207 -5.46 -2.63 5.40
CA ILE A 207 -5.43 -4.05 5.82
C ILE A 207 -5.50 -4.98 4.60
N TYR A 208 -6.37 -4.70 3.62
CA TYR A 208 -6.41 -5.50 2.39
C TYR A 208 -5.05 -5.48 1.68
N LEU A 209 -4.45 -4.29 1.54
CA LEU A 209 -3.16 -4.17 0.88
C LEU A 209 -2.05 -4.89 1.67
N ALA A 210 -2.02 -4.78 3.01
CA ALA A 210 -1.09 -5.54 3.85
C ALA A 210 -1.21 -7.05 3.62
N GLN A 211 -2.44 -7.58 3.60
CA GLN A 211 -2.68 -9.00 3.36
C GLN A 211 -2.32 -9.46 1.93
N VAL A 212 -2.42 -8.57 0.94
CA VAL A 212 -1.91 -8.82 -0.42
C VAL A 212 -0.38 -8.93 -0.40
N LEU A 213 0.31 -8.01 0.29
CA LEU A 213 1.77 -8.03 0.41
C LEU A 213 2.28 -9.25 1.17
N GLU A 214 1.57 -9.72 2.21
CA GLU A 214 1.88 -10.97 2.92
C GLU A 214 1.91 -12.18 1.98
N ARG A 215 1.04 -12.18 0.96
CA ARG A 215 0.89 -13.29 -0.01
C ARG A 215 1.67 -13.10 -1.30
N CYS A 216 2.47 -12.04 -1.38
CA CYS A 216 3.28 -11.77 -2.56
C CYS A 216 4.56 -12.61 -2.53
N ASP A 217 4.77 -13.46 -3.54
CA ASP A 217 5.90 -14.40 -3.59
C ASP A 217 7.26 -13.66 -3.65
N ASP A 218 7.36 -12.63 -4.50
CA ASP A 218 8.56 -11.79 -4.65
C ASP A 218 8.23 -10.32 -4.35
N LEU A 219 7.97 -10.03 -3.08
CA LEU A 219 7.64 -8.65 -2.66
C LEU A 219 8.84 -7.71 -2.79
N GLU A 220 10.03 -8.17 -2.42
CA GLU A 220 11.26 -7.39 -2.49
C GLU A 220 11.58 -6.97 -3.94
N GLY A 221 11.50 -7.91 -4.88
CA GLY A 221 11.68 -7.63 -6.30
C GLY A 221 10.61 -6.68 -6.84
N LEU A 222 9.35 -6.87 -6.43
CA LEU A 222 8.24 -5.99 -6.79
C LEU A 222 8.45 -4.55 -6.31
N LEU A 223 8.87 -4.38 -5.05
CA LEU A 223 9.16 -3.07 -4.45
C LEU A 223 10.38 -2.40 -5.10
N CYS A 224 11.47 -3.13 -5.31
CA CYS A 224 12.66 -2.61 -5.99
C CYS A 224 12.34 -2.14 -7.41
N ALA A 225 11.58 -2.92 -8.18
CA ALA A 225 11.11 -2.53 -9.50
C ALA A 225 10.18 -1.31 -9.45
N GLY A 226 9.33 -1.23 -8.42
CA GLY A 226 8.46 -0.09 -8.17
C GLY A 226 9.22 1.21 -7.90
N LEU A 227 10.37 1.14 -7.27
CA LEU A 227 11.24 2.27 -6.92
C LEU A 227 12.17 2.72 -8.04
N GLU A 228 12.23 2.01 -9.19
CA GLU A 228 13.00 2.49 -10.33
C GLU A 228 12.58 3.91 -10.74
N PRO A 229 13.54 4.81 -11.08
CA PRO A 229 13.21 6.14 -11.57
C PRO A 229 12.28 6.08 -12.78
N ARG A 230 11.18 6.83 -12.73
CA ARG A 230 10.16 6.86 -13.80
C ARG A 230 10.05 8.24 -14.42
N GLN A 231 9.93 8.23 -15.74
CA GLN A 231 9.66 9.42 -16.54
C GLN A 231 8.29 9.29 -17.21
N LEU A 232 7.72 10.42 -17.60
CA LEU A 232 6.44 10.44 -18.31
C LEU A 232 6.67 10.10 -19.78
N TYR A 233 5.94 9.10 -20.27
CA TYR A 233 5.97 8.68 -21.68
C TYR A 233 4.59 8.84 -22.31
N ARG A 234 4.59 9.26 -23.58
CA ARG A 234 3.42 9.30 -24.45
C ARG A 234 3.46 8.15 -25.43
N ALA A 235 2.35 7.43 -25.58
CA ALA A 235 2.19 6.40 -26.60
C ALA A 235 2.09 7.02 -28.00
N ARG A 236 2.80 6.46 -28.96
CA ARG A 236 2.80 6.87 -30.38
C ARG A 236 2.11 5.79 -31.19
N LEU A 237 0.80 5.69 -31.04
CA LEU A 237 -0.06 4.70 -31.69
C LEU A 237 -1.11 5.41 -32.55
N PRO A 238 -1.50 4.79 -33.73
CA PRO A 238 -2.65 5.23 -34.48
C PRO A 238 -3.93 5.01 -33.67
N TYR A 239 -5.00 5.73 -34.04
CA TYR A 239 -6.25 5.72 -33.29
C TYR A 239 -6.85 4.32 -33.16
N GLU A 240 -6.74 3.49 -34.17
CA GLU A 240 -7.24 2.11 -34.24
C GLU A 240 -6.57 1.20 -33.19
N GLU A 241 -5.31 1.49 -32.84
CA GLU A 241 -4.52 0.72 -31.87
C GLU A 241 -4.55 1.29 -30.45
N ARG A 242 -5.35 2.32 -30.18
CA ARG A 242 -5.44 2.96 -28.85
C ARG A 242 -5.78 1.99 -27.70
N HIS A 243 -6.44 0.87 -28.01
CA HIS A 243 -6.72 -0.18 -27.03
C HIS A 243 -5.45 -0.79 -26.43
N ARG A 244 -4.33 -0.86 -27.19
CA ARG A 244 -3.03 -1.34 -26.71
C ARG A 244 -2.46 -0.42 -25.62
N ALA A 245 -2.55 0.92 -25.83
CA ALA A 245 -2.14 1.87 -24.81
C ALA A 245 -2.97 1.72 -23.53
N ARG A 246 -4.29 1.56 -23.65
CA ARG A 246 -5.20 1.34 -22.51
C ARG A 246 -4.86 0.04 -21.76
N GLN A 247 -4.65 -1.06 -22.49
CA GLN A 247 -4.27 -2.35 -21.89
C GLN A 247 -2.91 -2.28 -21.18
N ALA A 248 -1.98 -1.50 -21.72
CA ALA A 248 -0.70 -1.22 -21.10
C ALA A 248 -0.76 -0.17 -19.99
N GLY A 249 -1.95 0.24 -19.52
CA GLY A 249 -2.14 1.13 -18.38
C GLY A 249 -1.89 2.62 -18.66
N PHE A 250 -1.78 3.03 -19.92
CA PHE A 250 -1.76 4.45 -20.25
C PHE A 250 -3.13 5.07 -19.99
N ARG A 251 -3.14 6.33 -19.52
CA ARG A 251 -4.34 7.13 -19.32
C ARG A 251 -4.51 8.13 -20.47
N TRP A 252 -5.74 8.31 -20.90
CA TRP A 252 -6.07 9.31 -21.90
C TRP A 252 -6.28 10.67 -21.26
N ASN A 253 -5.64 11.72 -21.81
CA ASN A 253 -5.81 13.11 -21.37
C ASN A 253 -5.36 13.38 -19.92
N ASP A 254 -4.49 12.51 -19.35
CA ASP A 254 -4.03 12.59 -17.97
C ASP A 254 -2.58 12.06 -17.87
N PRO A 255 -1.59 12.84 -17.43
CA PRO A 255 -1.62 14.30 -17.25
C PRO A 255 -1.42 15.08 -18.55
N VAL A 256 -1.19 14.39 -19.69
CA VAL A 256 -0.92 15.04 -20.98
C VAL A 256 -2.22 15.23 -21.77
N PRO A 257 -2.63 16.49 -22.07
CA PRO A 257 -3.84 16.75 -22.83
C PRO A 257 -3.81 16.07 -24.21
N LYS A 258 -4.93 15.46 -24.61
CA LYS A 258 -5.11 14.82 -25.93
C LYS A 258 -4.07 13.75 -26.25
N ALA A 259 -3.54 13.07 -25.24
CA ALA A 259 -2.57 11.99 -25.41
C ALA A 259 -2.83 10.84 -24.44
N TRP A 260 -2.38 9.65 -24.83
CA TRP A 260 -2.22 8.51 -23.94
C TRP A 260 -0.85 8.62 -23.27
N SER A 261 -0.81 8.77 -21.95
CA SER A 261 0.44 8.92 -21.20
C SER A 261 0.51 8.00 -19.99
N ARG A 262 1.75 7.64 -19.62
CA ARG A 262 2.06 6.81 -18.45
C ARG A 262 3.47 7.09 -17.97
N ARG A 263 3.68 6.99 -16.64
CA ARG A 263 5.02 6.99 -16.06
C ARG A 263 5.61 5.58 -16.15
N LEU A 264 6.79 5.48 -16.77
CA LEU A 264 7.52 4.23 -16.98
C LEU A 264 8.98 4.39 -16.56
N SER A 265 9.59 3.30 -16.06
CA SER A 265 11.04 3.23 -15.98
C SER A 265 11.64 3.06 -17.39
N ALA A 266 12.94 3.31 -17.54
CA ALA A 266 13.62 3.11 -18.83
C ALA A 266 13.48 1.67 -19.32
N ARG A 267 13.55 0.69 -18.41
CA ARG A 267 13.37 -0.74 -18.70
C ARG A 267 11.95 -1.04 -19.19
N GLU A 268 10.94 -0.50 -18.51
CA GLU A 268 9.53 -0.67 -18.91
C GLU A 268 9.25 -0.03 -20.26
N ALA A 269 9.79 1.17 -20.52
CA ALA A 269 9.61 1.86 -21.80
C ALA A 269 10.24 1.07 -22.98
N ALA A 270 11.38 0.42 -22.75
CA ALA A 270 12.01 -0.45 -23.75
C ALA A 270 11.22 -1.72 -24.02
N ALA A 271 10.48 -2.24 -23.02
CA ALA A 271 9.75 -3.51 -23.10
C ALA A 271 8.29 -3.36 -23.56
N ILE A 272 7.75 -2.15 -23.73
CA ILE A 272 6.30 -1.90 -23.89
C ILE A 272 5.66 -2.45 -25.17
N GLY A 273 6.45 -2.83 -26.16
CA GLY A 273 5.97 -3.46 -27.39
C GLY A 273 5.27 -2.54 -28.41
N PHE A 274 5.32 -1.21 -28.21
CA PHE A 274 4.93 -0.19 -29.18
C PHE A 274 5.72 1.10 -28.97
N PRO A 275 5.79 2.01 -29.98
CA PRO A 275 6.57 3.24 -29.86
C PRO A 275 6.06 4.17 -28.76
N VAL A 276 6.97 4.65 -27.92
CA VAL A 276 6.72 5.68 -26.92
C VAL A 276 7.76 6.80 -27.04
N SER A 277 7.39 8.00 -26.62
CA SER A 277 8.30 9.14 -26.54
C SER A 277 8.25 9.75 -25.14
N LEU A 278 9.40 10.22 -24.67
CA LEU A 278 9.46 11.05 -23.47
C LEU A 278 8.59 12.30 -23.63
N GLU A 279 7.88 12.65 -22.58
CA GLU A 279 7.06 13.85 -22.51
C GLU A 279 7.55 14.72 -21.36
N GLN A 280 7.82 15.99 -21.64
CA GLN A 280 8.13 16.97 -20.61
C GLN A 280 6.87 17.79 -20.36
N LEU A 281 6.35 17.74 -19.12
CA LEU A 281 5.31 18.69 -18.74
C LEU A 281 5.94 20.08 -18.72
N SER A 282 5.44 20.98 -19.55
CA SER A 282 5.77 22.39 -19.42
C SER A 282 5.32 22.87 -18.05
N ALA A 283 6.25 23.44 -17.29
CA ALA A 283 6.04 23.98 -15.94
C ALA A 283 5.01 25.12 -15.98
#